data_9be614544bca1fa67b3b9d344082300e
#
_entry.id   9be614544bca1fa67b3b9d344082300e
#
_cell.length_a   1.000
_cell.length_b   1.000
_cell.length_c   1.000
_cell.angle_alpha   90.00
_cell.angle_beta   90.00
_cell.angle_gamma   90.00
#
_symmetry.space_group_name_H-M   'P 1'
#
loop_
_entity.id
_entity.type
_entity.pdbx_description
1 polymer ?
#
loop_
_entity_poly.entity_id
_entity_poly.type
_entity_poly.pdbx_seq_one_letter_code
_entity_poly.pdbx_strand_id
1 'polypeptide(L)'
;AANANGTGSLYHIGVNSSDGTLSTPTVAGEMPRGETINSILIYNGVLLAATSEGLRTCLVDTSSNAVTVGPVIDDGGAAHSLEVDNRFVWWGGATGQVYRADLTRFTATLVPAWAPDLVSTSGAAGNVTSIARIAGKTYYGHSASGIWGESGGGTKVASGTLTIGEVSWSTVAPKLLRSVTVRQDRDQYTFGDTDYNAAGTVYPAETLEYRGNPTSTLLGSITFAATNDNNASSSLSLTPNVAKNFTFVSESSVSYKFVLTIGRDSSDDTKAPIVEDWLTTCIATPSRVDEIIAPIVLRRQVLTSRNSGAPATYDSNEVFTTLRQRMEAGVTVTYKEGNRTENVTIERLSMQPERLSDDGSWWEGTLVVRLLTVPT
;
A
#
# COMPACT_ATOMS: atom_id res chain seq x y z
N ALA A 1 32.63 -13.53 -8.50
CA ALA A 1 33.19 -14.89 -8.43
C ALA A 1 32.46 -15.67 -7.34
N ALA A 2 32.10 -16.91 -7.62
CA ALA A 2 31.48 -17.78 -6.64
C ALA A 2 32.53 -18.36 -5.69
N ASN A 3 32.27 -18.33 -4.39
CA ASN A 3 33.08 -19.03 -3.41
C ASN A 3 32.89 -20.55 -3.52
N ALA A 4 33.79 -21.34 -2.91
CA ALA A 4 33.67 -22.79 -2.86
C ALA A 4 32.34 -23.31 -2.25
N ASN A 5 31.60 -22.44 -1.54
CA ASN A 5 30.30 -22.71 -0.94
C ASN A 5 29.10 -22.28 -1.81
N GLY A 6 29.34 -21.87 -3.08
CA GLY A 6 28.28 -21.42 -3.98
C GLY A 6 27.69 -20.04 -3.65
N THR A 7 28.36 -19.24 -2.84
CA THR A 7 27.93 -17.88 -2.49
C THR A 7 28.69 -16.86 -3.34
N GLY A 8 28.00 -15.92 -3.93
CA GLY A 8 28.59 -14.80 -4.65
C GLY A 8 29.24 -13.81 -3.70
N SER A 9 30.51 -13.42 -3.97
CA SER A 9 31.21 -12.41 -3.18
C SER A 9 31.59 -11.21 -4.04
N LEU A 10 31.46 -10.03 -3.46
CA LEU A 10 31.91 -8.75 -4.00
C LEU A 10 33.28 -8.42 -3.42
N TYR A 11 34.21 -8.03 -4.27
CA TYR A 11 35.56 -7.66 -3.85
C TYR A 11 35.83 -6.20 -4.18
N HIS A 12 36.49 -5.51 -3.26
CA HIS A 12 37.05 -4.22 -3.47
C HIS A 12 38.53 -4.36 -3.83
N ILE A 13 38.95 -3.64 -4.88
CA ILE A 13 40.34 -3.56 -5.32
C ILE A 13 40.69 -2.08 -5.41
N GLY A 14 41.59 -1.62 -4.56
CA GLY A 14 42.11 -0.27 -4.61
C GLY A 14 43.14 -0.09 -5.74
N VAL A 15 43.16 1.07 -6.35
CA VAL A 15 44.19 1.48 -7.30
C VAL A 15 45.09 2.49 -6.60
N ASN A 16 46.40 2.20 -6.54
CA ASN A 16 47.37 3.14 -6.00
C ASN A 16 47.51 4.33 -6.95
N SER A 17 47.22 5.53 -6.48
CA SER A 17 47.22 6.74 -7.30
C SER A 17 48.64 7.17 -7.79
N SER A 18 49.69 6.68 -7.14
CA SER A 18 51.06 7.07 -7.49
C SER A 18 51.68 6.24 -8.61
N ASP A 19 51.33 4.96 -8.73
CA ASP A 19 51.95 4.04 -9.69
C ASP A 19 50.97 3.18 -10.47
N GLY A 20 49.66 3.32 -10.20
CA GLY A 20 48.60 2.57 -10.86
C GLY A 20 48.51 1.10 -10.46
N THR A 21 49.27 0.65 -9.45
CA THR A 21 49.25 -0.74 -9.01
C THR A 21 47.93 -1.07 -8.29
N LEU A 22 47.49 -2.31 -8.45
CA LEU A 22 46.26 -2.81 -7.80
C LEU A 22 46.59 -3.38 -6.43
N SER A 23 45.75 -3.04 -5.45
CA SER A 23 45.84 -3.66 -4.12
C SER A 23 45.32 -5.11 -4.13
N THR A 24 45.69 -5.87 -3.12
CA THR A 24 45.13 -7.19 -2.93
C THR A 24 43.59 -7.08 -2.75
N PRO A 25 42.80 -7.88 -3.49
CA PRO A 25 41.38 -7.88 -3.36
C PRO A 25 40.91 -8.21 -1.92
N THR A 26 40.01 -7.38 -1.37
CA THR A 26 39.40 -7.60 -0.09
C THR A 26 37.88 -7.85 -0.27
N VAL A 27 37.30 -8.76 0.51
CA VAL A 27 35.86 -9.00 0.47
C VAL A 27 35.14 -7.75 0.96
N ALA A 28 34.34 -7.14 0.10
CA ALA A 28 33.54 -5.98 0.41
C ALA A 28 32.09 -6.34 0.86
N GLY A 29 31.55 -7.45 0.34
CA GLY A 29 30.24 -7.95 0.70
C GLY A 29 30.01 -9.35 0.18
N GLU A 30 29.04 -10.04 0.75
CA GLU A 30 28.65 -11.40 0.36
C GLU A 30 27.16 -11.46 0.09
N MET A 31 26.76 -12.17 -0.96
CA MET A 31 25.35 -12.48 -1.23
C MET A 31 24.84 -13.51 -0.21
N PRO A 32 23.52 -13.63 -0.04
CA PRO A 32 22.94 -14.75 0.70
C PRO A 32 23.43 -16.10 0.21
N ARG A 33 23.41 -17.09 1.11
CA ARG A 33 23.93 -18.44 0.80
C ARG A 33 23.19 -19.05 -0.39
N GLY A 34 23.97 -19.56 -1.36
CA GLY A 34 23.46 -20.20 -2.58
C GLY A 34 23.18 -19.24 -3.73
N GLU A 35 23.29 -17.94 -3.49
CA GLU A 35 23.06 -16.93 -4.52
C GLU A 35 24.35 -16.58 -5.25
N THR A 36 24.29 -16.56 -6.57
CA THR A 36 25.42 -16.21 -7.46
C THR A 36 25.20 -14.88 -8.14
N ILE A 37 26.29 -14.15 -8.43
CA ILE A 37 26.25 -12.86 -9.11
C ILE A 37 26.49 -13.11 -10.63
N ASN A 38 25.54 -12.65 -11.44
CA ASN A 38 25.61 -12.73 -12.91
C ASN A 38 26.22 -11.45 -13.53
N SER A 39 25.85 -10.28 -12.98
CA SER A 39 26.34 -8.98 -13.46
C SER A 39 26.30 -7.96 -12.32
N ILE A 40 27.20 -6.98 -12.37
CA ILE A 40 27.22 -5.84 -11.44
C ILE A 40 27.38 -4.54 -12.22
N LEU A 41 26.77 -3.48 -11.71
CA LEU A 41 26.85 -2.15 -12.27
C LEU A 41 26.76 -1.10 -11.15
N ILE A 42 27.60 -0.10 -11.17
CA ILE A 42 27.49 1.06 -10.27
C ILE A 42 26.92 2.22 -11.07
N TYR A 43 25.84 2.77 -10.60
CA TYR A 43 25.18 3.90 -11.24
C TYR A 43 24.54 4.83 -10.22
N ASN A 44 24.81 6.15 -10.32
CA ASN A 44 24.28 7.18 -9.41
C ASN A 44 24.52 6.87 -7.92
N GLY A 45 25.68 6.28 -7.59
CA GLY A 45 26.03 5.94 -6.19
C GLY A 45 25.38 4.67 -5.66
N VAL A 46 24.58 3.97 -6.46
CA VAL A 46 23.96 2.69 -6.12
C VAL A 46 24.71 1.56 -6.84
N LEU A 47 25.08 0.52 -6.12
CA LEU A 47 25.57 -0.72 -6.69
C LEU A 47 24.39 -1.63 -6.99
N LEU A 48 24.24 -2.00 -8.25
CA LEU A 48 23.23 -2.92 -8.75
C LEU A 48 23.89 -4.30 -8.97
N ALA A 49 23.27 -5.35 -8.49
CA ALA A 49 23.73 -6.72 -8.66
C ALA A 49 22.62 -7.58 -9.25
N ALA A 50 22.80 -8.05 -10.48
CA ALA A 50 21.98 -9.08 -11.08
C ALA A 50 22.45 -10.44 -10.57
N THR A 51 21.55 -11.20 -9.97
CA THR A 51 21.88 -12.44 -9.28
C THR A 51 21.00 -13.62 -9.74
N SER A 52 21.30 -14.81 -9.25
CA SER A 52 20.48 -16.00 -9.52
C SER A 52 19.05 -15.89 -8.93
N GLU A 53 18.82 -14.98 -8.00
CA GLU A 53 17.53 -14.80 -7.33
C GLU A 53 16.77 -13.55 -7.82
N GLY A 54 17.42 -12.68 -8.59
CA GLY A 54 16.84 -11.45 -9.11
C GLY A 54 17.78 -10.26 -9.07
N LEU A 55 17.24 -9.05 -9.18
CA LEU A 55 18.01 -7.81 -9.05
C LEU A 55 18.07 -7.38 -7.58
N ARG A 56 19.27 -6.97 -7.13
CA ARG A 56 19.48 -6.34 -5.83
C ARG A 56 20.08 -4.96 -5.96
N THR A 57 19.59 -4.03 -5.14
CA THR A 57 20.27 -2.75 -4.91
C THR A 57 21.14 -2.88 -3.67
N CYS A 58 22.37 -2.44 -3.75
CA CYS A 58 23.33 -2.53 -2.66
C CYS A 58 23.89 -1.14 -2.36
N LEU A 59 24.14 -0.88 -1.08
CA LEU A 59 24.79 0.34 -0.63
C LEU A 59 26.29 0.12 -0.46
N VAL A 60 27.08 1.03 -0.97
CA VAL A 60 28.52 1.04 -0.80
C VAL A 60 28.87 2.11 0.25
N ASP A 61 29.45 1.68 1.36
CA ASP A 61 30.06 2.60 2.31
C ASP A 61 31.43 3.06 1.77
N THR A 62 31.51 4.30 1.34
CA THR A 62 32.74 4.86 0.76
C THR A 62 33.88 5.03 1.77
N SER A 63 33.61 4.96 3.08
CA SER A 63 34.64 5.08 4.12
C SER A 63 35.32 3.75 4.42
N SER A 64 34.57 2.66 4.42
CA SER A 64 35.08 1.30 4.71
C SER A 64 35.19 0.43 3.45
N ASN A 65 34.63 0.85 2.33
CA ASN A 65 34.42 0.06 1.10
C ASN A 65 33.58 -1.20 1.30
N ALA A 66 32.80 -1.25 2.40
CA ALA A 66 31.87 -2.34 2.66
C ALA A 66 30.61 -2.19 1.82
N VAL A 67 30.07 -3.33 1.38
CA VAL A 67 28.83 -3.39 0.61
C VAL A 67 27.73 -4.05 1.45
N THR A 68 26.68 -3.29 1.70
CA THR A 68 25.44 -3.82 2.31
C THR A 68 24.49 -4.28 1.20
N VAL A 69 24.19 -5.57 1.18
CA VAL A 69 23.31 -6.20 0.18
C VAL A 69 21.85 -5.94 0.56
N GLY A 70 21.09 -5.33 -0.33
CA GLY A 70 19.65 -5.11 -0.16
C GLY A 70 18.79 -6.32 -0.52
N PRO A 71 17.47 -6.23 -0.35
CA PRO A 71 16.54 -7.31 -0.69
C PRO A 71 16.50 -7.56 -2.21
N VAL A 72 15.99 -8.73 -2.61
CA VAL A 72 15.63 -8.99 -4.02
C VAL A 72 14.47 -8.07 -4.40
N ILE A 73 14.59 -7.43 -5.56
CA ILE A 73 13.61 -6.44 -6.03
C ILE A 73 12.42 -7.10 -6.69
N ASP A 74 12.65 -8.20 -7.38
CA ASP A 74 11.59 -8.96 -8.05
C ASP A 74 11.69 -10.45 -7.69
N ASP A 75 10.57 -11.14 -7.82
CA ASP A 75 10.43 -12.59 -7.65
C ASP A 75 10.38 -13.34 -9.00
N GLY A 76 10.74 -12.66 -10.08
CA GLY A 76 10.74 -13.20 -11.45
C GLY A 76 11.87 -14.16 -11.75
N GLY A 77 12.68 -14.54 -10.76
CA GLY A 77 13.83 -15.43 -10.89
C GLY A 77 15.11 -14.69 -11.30
N ALA A 78 16.09 -15.45 -11.79
CA ALA A 78 17.44 -14.92 -12.04
C ALA A 78 17.46 -13.69 -12.95
N ALA A 79 18.18 -12.65 -12.52
CA ALA A 79 18.57 -11.53 -13.35
C ALA A 79 19.94 -11.80 -13.97
N HIS A 80 20.10 -11.53 -15.29
CA HIS A 80 21.32 -11.92 -16.01
C HIS A 80 22.19 -10.75 -16.43
N SER A 81 21.60 -9.67 -16.94
CA SER A 81 22.32 -8.51 -17.41
C SER A 81 21.67 -7.21 -16.98
N LEU A 82 22.46 -6.15 -16.94
CA LEU A 82 22.05 -4.83 -16.50
C LEU A 82 22.39 -3.80 -17.60
N GLU A 83 21.48 -2.86 -17.80
CA GLU A 83 21.70 -1.68 -18.63
C GLU A 83 21.07 -0.47 -17.97
N VAL A 84 21.68 0.70 -18.08
CA VAL A 84 21.20 1.94 -17.47
C VAL A 84 21.11 3.06 -18.49
N ASP A 85 20.09 3.88 -18.35
CA ASP A 85 19.95 5.11 -19.12
C ASP A 85 19.19 6.14 -18.30
N ASN A 86 19.76 7.32 -18.10
CA ASN A 86 19.22 8.39 -17.27
C ASN A 86 18.93 7.92 -15.84
N ARG A 87 17.65 7.88 -15.45
CA ARG A 87 17.21 7.46 -14.11
C ARG A 87 16.77 5.99 -14.04
N PHE A 88 16.79 5.29 -15.15
CA PHE A 88 16.27 3.94 -15.22
C PHE A 88 17.38 2.89 -15.30
N VAL A 89 17.09 1.73 -14.73
CA VAL A 89 17.85 0.49 -14.95
C VAL A 89 16.94 -0.54 -15.59
N TRP A 90 17.47 -1.28 -16.56
CA TRP A 90 16.83 -2.44 -17.18
C TRP A 90 17.59 -3.70 -16.80
N TRP A 91 16.86 -4.78 -16.59
CA TRP A 91 17.46 -6.10 -16.42
C TRP A 91 16.64 -7.18 -17.11
N GLY A 92 17.33 -8.24 -17.50
CA GLY A 92 16.73 -9.40 -18.11
C GLY A 92 16.36 -10.46 -17.09
N GLY A 93 15.14 -10.95 -17.13
CA GLY A 93 14.63 -12.00 -16.25
C GLY A 93 14.67 -13.40 -16.86
N ALA A 94 14.34 -14.40 -16.05
CA ALA A 94 14.32 -15.81 -16.41
C ALA A 94 13.14 -16.20 -17.32
N THR A 95 12.12 -15.36 -17.46
CA THR A 95 10.87 -15.64 -18.17
C THR A 95 10.77 -14.95 -19.52
N GLY A 96 11.89 -14.53 -20.11
CA GLY A 96 11.91 -13.81 -21.38
C GLY A 96 11.42 -12.36 -21.30
N GLN A 97 11.30 -11.83 -20.09
CA GLN A 97 10.87 -10.46 -19.85
C GLN A 97 12.07 -9.55 -19.57
N VAL A 98 11.95 -8.31 -19.99
CA VAL A 98 12.83 -7.21 -19.59
C VAL A 98 12.08 -6.36 -18.58
N TYR A 99 12.68 -6.14 -17.45
CA TYR A 99 12.15 -5.30 -16.39
C TYR A 99 12.83 -3.94 -16.41
N ARG A 100 12.16 -2.94 -15.84
CA ARG A 100 12.70 -1.60 -15.67
C ARG A 100 12.39 -1.08 -14.27
N ALA A 101 13.35 -0.42 -13.65
CA ALA A 101 13.15 0.31 -12.40
C ALA A 101 13.60 1.76 -12.49
N ASP A 102 12.95 2.62 -11.71
CA ASP A 102 13.30 4.03 -11.56
C ASP A 102 14.19 4.22 -10.34
N LEU A 103 15.47 4.53 -10.58
CA LEU A 103 16.49 4.73 -9.55
C LEU A 103 16.37 6.07 -8.79
N THR A 104 15.37 6.89 -9.09
CA THR A 104 15.09 8.11 -8.33
C THR A 104 14.00 7.93 -7.29
N ARG A 105 13.33 6.76 -7.28
CA ARG A 105 12.20 6.46 -6.42
C ARG A 105 12.41 5.15 -5.69
N PHE A 106 12.82 5.26 -4.43
CA PHE A 106 13.05 4.12 -3.55
C PHE A 106 12.05 4.10 -2.40
N THR A 107 11.70 2.89 -1.99
CA THR A 107 11.04 2.65 -0.70
C THR A 107 12.05 2.80 0.44
N ALA A 108 11.58 2.83 1.68
CA ALA A 108 12.46 2.83 2.86
C ALA A 108 13.38 1.61 2.95
N THR A 109 13.06 0.53 2.24
CA THR A 109 13.85 -0.71 2.17
C THR A 109 14.79 -0.77 0.96
N LEU A 110 15.03 0.36 0.30
CA LEU A 110 15.88 0.49 -0.89
C LEU A 110 15.39 -0.29 -2.12
N VAL A 111 14.10 -0.60 -2.18
CA VAL A 111 13.49 -1.18 -3.38
C VAL A 111 13.03 -0.05 -4.29
N PRO A 112 13.56 0.09 -5.53
CA PRO A 112 13.09 1.07 -6.48
C PRO A 112 11.70 0.71 -7.02
N ALA A 113 10.98 1.71 -7.53
CA ALA A 113 9.75 1.47 -8.27
C ALA A 113 10.09 0.72 -9.58
N TRP A 114 9.52 -0.45 -9.79
CA TRP A 114 9.83 -1.30 -10.94
C TRP A 114 8.59 -1.94 -11.56
N ALA A 115 8.73 -2.34 -12.83
CA ALA A 115 7.69 -3.07 -13.55
C ALA A 115 8.30 -3.85 -14.74
N PRO A 116 7.60 -4.87 -15.29
CA PRO A 116 7.90 -5.40 -16.62
C PRO A 116 7.80 -4.28 -17.67
N ASP A 117 8.80 -4.17 -18.53
CA ASP A 117 8.87 -3.13 -19.58
C ASP A 117 8.66 -3.72 -20.98
N LEU A 118 9.37 -4.79 -21.28
CA LEU A 118 9.27 -5.49 -22.56
C LEU A 118 8.97 -6.96 -22.34
N VAL A 119 8.02 -7.46 -23.11
CA VAL A 119 7.62 -8.86 -23.09
C VAL A 119 7.77 -9.41 -24.50
N SER A 120 8.43 -10.55 -24.64
CA SER A 120 8.49 -11.25 -25.91
C SER A 120 7.09 -11.65 -26.37
N THR A 121 6.65 -11.17 -27.54
CA THR A 121 5.33 -11.50 -28.11
C THR A 121 5.21 -12.94 -28.57
N SER A 122 6.32 -13.63 -28.71
CA SER A 122 6.34 -15.02 -29.20
C SER A 122 6.09 -16.07 -28.14
N GLY A 123 5.93 -15.67 -26.86
CA GLY A 123 5.78 -16.62 -25.76
C GLY A 123 6.98 -17.55 -25.58
N ALA A 124 8.14 -17.19 -26.15
CA ALA A 124 9.35 -18.01 -26.09
C ALA A 124 9.80 -18.09 -24.62
N ALA A 125 9.77 -19.28 -24.08
CA ALA A 125 10.37 -19.58 -22.78
C ALA A 125 11.88 -19.46 -22.92
N GLY A 126 12.52 -18.67 -22.03
CA GLY A 126 13.98 -18.54 -22.00
C GLY A 126 14.40 -17.28 -21.24
N ASN A 127 15.69 -17.18 -21.00
CA ASN A 127 16.26 -16.08 -20.22
C ASN A 127 16.66 -14.94 -21.16
N VAL A 128 16.48 -13.71 -20.71
CA VAL A 128 17.12 -12.55 -21.31
C VAL A 128 18.55 -12.45 -20.79
N THR A 129 19.52 -12.76 -21.62
CA THR A 129 20.94 -12.90 -21.20
C THR A 129 21.77 -11.66 -21.43
N SER A 130 21.32 -10.73 -22.27
CA SER A 130 21.99 -9.48 -22.58
C SER A 130 20.99 -8.37 -22.85
N ILE A 131 21.33 -7.15 -22.49
CA ILE A 131 20.54 -5.95 -22.77
C ILE A 131 21.48 -4.85 -23.22
N ALA A 132 21.05 -4.05 -24.19
CA ALA A 132 21.73 -2.85 -24.62
C ALA A 132 20.73 -1.77 -25.01
N ARG A 133 21.01 -0.51 -24.69
CA ARG A 133 20.25 0.63 -25.20
C ARG A 133 21.00 1.34 -26.30
N ILE A 134 20.40 1.40 -27.48
CA ILE A 134 20.98 1.99 -28.65
C ILE A 134 20.00 2.99 -29.27
N ALA A 135 20.38 4.24 -29.36
CA ALA A 135 19.56 5.33 -29.90
C ALA A 135 18.16 5.41 -29.24
N GLY A 136 18.12 5.28 -27.90
CA GLY A 136 16.87 5.36 -27.12
C GLY A 136 15.99 4.12 -27.16
N LYS A 137 16.37 3.07 -27.88
CA LYS A 137 15.66 1.79 -27.95
C LYS A 137 16.39 0.70 -27.19
N THR A 138 15.62 -0.19 -26.57
CA THR A 138 16.15 -1.35 -25.87
C THR A 138 16.25 -2.54 -26.81
N TYR A 139 17.41 -3.15 -26.86
CA TYR A 139 17.67 -4.42 -27.53
C TYR A 139 18.06 -5.46 -26.49
N TYR A 140 17.61 -6.70 -26.65
CA TYR A 140 17.92 -7.75 -25.70
C TYR A 140 18.14 -9.09 -26.39
N GLY A 141 19.11 -9.84 -25.89
CA GLY A 141 19.41 -11.19 -26.32
C GLY A 141 18.61 -12.19 -25.52
N HIS A 142 17.89 -13.07 -26.24
CA HIS A 142 17.07 -14.12 -25.66
C HIS A 142 17.73 -15.48 -25.88
N SER A 143 17.86 -16.29 -24.82
CA SER A 143 18.59 -17.56 -24.87
C SER A 143 18.05 -18.58 -25.88
N ALA A 144 16.76 -18.53 -26.19
CA ALA A 144 16.09 -19.47 -27.10
C ALA A 144 15.79 -18.91 -28.50
N SER A 145 15.81 -17.57 -28.71
CA SER A 145 15.25 -16.98 -29.93
C SER A 145 16.05 -15.82 -30.55
N GLY A 146 17.29 -15.59 -30.09
CA GLY A 146 18.21 -14.61 -30.68
C GLY A 146 18.01 -13.19 -30.12
N ILE A 147 18.19 -12.17 -30.99
CA ILE A 147 18.16 -10.77 -30.59
C ILE A 147 16.81 -10.15 -30.92
N TRP A 148 16.24 -9.48 -29.94
CA TRP A 148 14.98 -8.75 -30.03
C TRP A 148 15.23 -7.26 -29.82
N GLY A 149 14.38 -6.43 -30.38
CA GLY A 149 14.46 -4.98 -30.22
C GLY A 149 13.11 -4.39 -29.95
N GLU A 150 13.10 -3.32 -29.19
CA GLU A 150 11.92 -2.49 -28.97
C GLU A 150 11.41 -1.97 -30.32
N SER A 151 10.16 -2.27 -30.64
CA SER A 151 9.52 -1.80 -31.86
C SER A 151 9.10 -0.34 -31.71
N GLY A 152 9.52 0.51 -32.62
CA GLY A 152 9.24 1.97 -32.60
C GLY A 152 7.79 2.38 -32.84
N GLY A 153 6.89 1.45 -33.10
CA GLY A 153 5.43 1.65 -33.25
C GLY A 153 4.68 0.47 -32.72
N GLY A 154 5.27 -0.23 -31.74
CA GLY A 154 4.88 -1.55 -31.32
C GLY A 154 3.55 -1.62 -30.60
N THR A 155 2.87 -2.72 -30.85
CA THR A 155 1.71 -3.18 -30.12
C THR A 155 1.95 -3.15 -28.62
N LYS A 156 1.09 -2.47 -27.89
CA LYS A 156 1.08 -2.50 -26.42
C LYS A 156 0.61 -3.85 -25.93
N VAL A 157 1.06 -4.27 -24.75
CA VAL A 157 0.48 -5.45 -24.09
C VAL A 157 -1.03 -5.26 -23.88
N ALA A 158 -1.78 -6.36 -23.91
CA ALA A 158 -3.24 -6.30 -23.82
C ALA A 158 -3.70 -5.61 -22.52
N SER A 159 -3.03 -5.90 -21.42
CA SER A 159 -3.27 -5.21 -20.14
C SER A 159 -2.05 -5.33 -19.24
N GLY A 160 -1.92 -4.38 -18.32
CA GLY A 160 -0.95 -4.39 -17.22
C GLY A 160 -1.66 -4.11 -15.90
N THR A 161 -1.14 -4.68 -14.81
CA THR A 161 -1.66 -4.47 -13.46
C THR A 161 -0.59 -3.90 -12.55
N LEU A 162 -0.97 -2.91 -11.76
CA LEU A 162 -0.18 -2.39 -10.65
C LEU A 162 -0.90 -2.72 -9.35
N THR A 163 -0.29 -3.58 -8.53
CA THR A 163 -0.81 -3.91 -7.20
C THR A 163 -0.10 -3.06 -6.16
N ILE A 164 -0.88 -2.39 -5.33
CA ILE A 164 -0.40 -1.55 -4.25
C ILE A 164 -0.72 -2.26 -2.94
N GLY A 165 0.26 -2.31 -2.03
CA GLY A 165 0.10 -2.91 -0.71
C GLY A 165 -0.96 -2.19 0.13
N GLU A 166 -1.02 -2.56 1.40
CA GLU A 166 -1.99 -2.00 2.33
C GLU A 166 -1.74 -0.52 2.59
N VAL A 167 -2.77 0.29 2.41
CA VAL A 167 -2.78 1.73 2.67
C VAL A 167 -3.72 2.01 3.84
N SER A 168 -3.18 2.57 4.92
CA SER A 168 -3.92 2.93 6.14
C SER A 168 -4.01 4.44 6.40
N TRP A 169 -3.45 5.27 5.52
CA TRP A 169 -3.36 6.74 5.68
C TRP A 169 -2.78 7.17 7.03
N SER A 170 -1.79 6.42 7.53
CA SER A 170 -1.10 6.66 8.79
C SER A 170 -2.01 6.69 10.03
N THR A 171 -3.17 6.01 9.99
CA THR A 171 -4.10 5.92 11.11
C THR A 171 -4.70 4.53 11.20
N VAL A 172 -4.84 4.03 12.43
CA VAL A 172 -5.50 2.75 12.74
C VAL A 172 -7.03 2.88 12.90
N ALA A 173 -7.56 4.10 12.81
CA ALA A 173 -9.01 4.30 12.87
C ALA A 173 -9.69 3.68 11.64
N PRO A 174 -10.83 3.00 11.79
CA PRO A 174 -11.62 2.50 10.67
C PRO A 174 -12.04 3.64 9.73
N LYS A 175 -12.07 3.38 8.43
CA LYS A 175 -12.38 4.35 7.38
C LYS A 175 -13.30 3.72 6.35
N LEU A 176 -14.16 4.54 5.79
CA LEU A 176 -14.94 4.20 4.61
C LEU A 176 -14.24 4.79 3.38
N LEU A 177 -13.80 3.96 2.47
CA LEU A 177 -13.27 4.40 1.19
C LEU A 177 -14.42 4.97 0.35
N ARG A 178 -14.30 6.23 -0.05
CA ARG A 178 -15.36 6.96 -0.74
C ARG A 178 -15.19 6.95 -2.25
N SER A 179 -14.09 7.47 -2.73
CA SER A 179 -13.90 7.67 -4.15
C SER A 179 -12.46 7.53 -4.60
N VAL A 180 -12.30 7.32 -5.88
CA VAL A 180 -11.03 7.40 -6.59
C VAL A 180 -11.15 8.32 -7.79
N THR A 181 -10.11 9.09 -8.03
CA THR A 181 -9.91 9.89 -9.24
C THR A 181 -8.55 9.51 -9.81
N VAL A 182 -8.50 9.22 -11.11
CA VAL A 182 -7.24 8.94 -11.82
C VAL A 182 -6.95 10.11 -12.74
N ARG A 183 -5.71 10.61 -12.69
CA ARG A 183 -5.21 11.61 -13.63
C ARG A 183 -4.43 10.91 -14.73
N GLN A 184 -4.80 11.20 -15.96
CA GLN A 184 -4.16 10.68 -17.15
C GLN A 184 -3.27 11.78 -17.78
N ASP A 185 -2.19 11.34 -18.43
CA ASP A 185 -1.32 12.23 -19.20
C ASP A 185 -2.10 12.95 -20.29
N ARG A 186 -1.91 14.26 -20.37
CA ARG A 186 -2.63 15.16 -21.28
C ARG A 186 -2.36 14.84 -22.76
N ASP A 187 -1.18 14.36 -23.07
CA ASP A 187 -0.78 14.02 -24.45
C ASP A 187 -1.53 12.83 -25.04
N GLN A 188 -2.28 12.11 -24.21
CA GLN A 188 -3.08 10.95 -24.62
C GLN A 188 -4.54 11.27 -24.92
N TYR A 189 -4.96 12.52 -24.79
CA TYR A 189 -6.30 12.91 -25.24
C TYR A 189 -6.32 13.02 -26.75
N THR A 190 -7.04 12.13 -27.43
CA THR A 190 -7.50 12.44 -28.78
C THR A 190 -8.54 13.55 -28.66
N PHE A 191 -8.12 14.76 -28.95
CA PHE A 191 -9.08 15.80 -29.27
C PHE A 191 -9.83 15.32 -30.51
N GLY A 192 -11.16 15.34 -30.47
CA GLY A 192 -11.96 15.02 -31.66
C GLY A 192 -11.47 15.85 -32.86
N ASP A 193 -11.61 15.33 -34.06
CA ASP A 193 -11.15 15.95 -35.34
C ASP A 193 -11.55 17.44 -35.50
N THR A 194 -12.47 17.94 -34.68
CA THR A 194 -12.88 19.33 -34.64
C THR A 194 -11.89 20.29 -33.99
N ASP A 195 -10.90 19.77 -33.25
CA ASP A 195 -9.90 20.58 -32.54
C ASP A 195 -8.64 20.81 -33.37
N TYR A 196 -8.46 20.07 -34.44
CA TYR A 196 -7.49 20.35 -35.49
C TYR A 196 -8.18 21.07 -36.66
N ASN A 197 -7.71 22.26 -36.99
CA ASN A 197 -8.13 22.81 -38.27
C ASN A 197 -7.54 21.96 -39.40
N ALA A 198 -8.16 22.04 -40.58
CA ALA A 198 -7.72 21.31 -41.78
C ALA A 198 -6.26 21.62 -42.21
N ALA A 199 -5.59 22.57 -41.57
CA ALA A 199 -4.21 22.96 -41.80
C ALA A 199 -3.22 22.32 -40.81
N GLY A 200 -3.69 21.47 -39.86
CA GLY A 200 -2.81 20.80 -38.89
C GLY A 200 -2.20 21.73 -37.83
N THR A 201 -2.84 22.89 -37.58
CA THR A 201 -2.35 23.82 -36.56
C THR A 201 -2.62 23.28 -35.18
N VAL A 202 -1.57 22.96 -34.46
CA VAL A 202 -1.62 22.58 -33.04
C VAL A 202 -1.92 23.82 -32.22
N TYR A 203 -3.02 23.84 -31.49
CA TYR A 203 -3.31 24.91 -30.55
C TYR A 203 -2.32 24.88 -29.39
N PRO A 204 -1.84 26.04 -28.91
CA PRO A 204 -0.98 26.09 -27.74
C PRO A 204 -1.66 25.42 -26.53
N ALA A 205 -0.89 24.74 -25.70
CA ALA A 205 -1.40 24.03 -24.51
C ALA A 205 -2.28 24.90 -23.61
N GLU A 206 -2.01 26.18 -23.53
CA GLU A 206 -2.78 27.19 -22.77
C GLU A 206 -4.21 27.35 -23.27
N THR A 207 -4.46 27.13 -24.56
CA THR A 207 -5.80 27.21 -25.15
C THR A 207 -6.64 25.93 -24.86
N LEU A 208 -5.98 24.84 -24.53
CA LEU A 208 -6.62 23.56 -24.26
C LEU A 208 -7.21 23.49 -22.83
N GLU A 209 -6.64 24.26 -21.89
CA GLU A 209 -7.17 24.35 -20.51
C GLU A 209 -8.54 25.05 -20.42
N TYR A 210 -8.87 25.89 -21.39
CA TYR A 210 -10.10 26.68 -21.40
C TYR A 210 -11.28 26.03 -22.12
N ARG A 211 -11.07 24.94 -22.84
CA ARG A 211 -12.17 24.22 -23.49
C ARG A 211 -12.74 23.22 -22.51
N GLY A 212 -13.81 23.65 -21.86
CA GLY A 212 -14.52 22.85 -20.88
C GLY A 212 -14.82 21.44 -21.39
N ASN A 213 -14.44 20.46 -20.61
CA ASN A 213 -14.80 19.06 -20.71
C ASN A 213 -14.57 18.46 -22.11
N PRO A 214 -13.33 18.08 -22.45
CA PRO A 214 -13.11 17.40 -23.72
C PRO A 214 -13.94 16.11 -23.69
N THR A 215 -14.70 15.88 -24.74
CA THR A 215 -15.28 14.57 -25.05
C THR A 215 -14.12 13.65 -25.45
N SER A 216 -13.23 13.40 -24.50
CA SER A 216 -12.06 12.56 -24.73
C SER A 216 -12.50 11.10 -24.70
N THR A 217 -12.39 10.45 -25.83
CA THR A 217 -12.50 9.00 -25.88
C THR A 217 -11.26 8.43 -25.18
N LEU A 218 -11.46 7.74 -24.07
CA LEU A 218 -10.37 7.03 -23.39
C LEU A 218 -9.75 6.03 -24.38
N LEU A 219 -8.45 6.15 -24.63
CA LEU A 219 -7.71 5.20 -25.43
C LEU A 219 -7.41 3.94 -24.61
N GLY A 220 -8.32 2.96 -24.63
CA GLY A 220 -8.21 1.75 -23.84
C GLY A 220 -9.11 1.77 -22.60
N SER A 221 -8.71 1.08 -21.55
CA SER A 221 -9.50 0.95 -20.32
C SER A 221 -8.65 1.16 -19.08
N ILE A 222 -9.26 1.75 -18.05
CA ILE A 222 -8.68 1.88 -16.72
C ILE A 222 -9.67 1.29 -15.72
N THR A 223 -9.23 0.28 -14.97
CA THR A 223 -10.02 -0.31 -13.89
C THR A 223 -9.25 -0.17 -12.58
N PHE A 224 -9.94 0.27 -11.55
CA PHE A 224 -9.36 0.41 -10.21
C PHE A 224 -10.16 -0.44 -9.23
N ALA A 225 -9.51 -1.43 -8.64
CA ALA A 225 -10.10 -2.29 -7.63
C ALA A 225 -9.54 -1.96 -6.26
N ALA A 226 -10.39 -1.99 -5.26
CA ALA A 226 -10.00 -1.87 -3.85
C ALA A 226 -10.51 -3.08 -3.09
N THR A 227 -9.69 -3.62 -2.19
CA THR A 227 -10.04 -4.72 -1.29
C THR A 227 -9.75 -4.28 0.13
N ASN A 228 -10.73 -4.43 1.02
CA ASN A 228 -10.60 -4.09 2.44
C ASN A 228 -9.95 -5.23 3.24
N ASP A 229 -9.66 -5.00 4.52
CA ASP A 229 -9.07 -6.00 5.44
C ASP A 229 -9.99 -7.21 5.72
N ASN A 230 -11.28 -7.11 5.45
CA ASN A 230 -12.25 -8.23 5.50
C ASN A 230 -12.37 -8.99 4.15
N ASN A 231 -11.47 -8.72 3.19
CA ASN A 231 -11.49 -9.27 1.83
C ASN A 231 -12.72 -8.91 0.99
N ALA A 232 -13.52 -7.95 1.41
CA ALA A 232 -14.55 -7.39 0.54
C ALA A 232 -13.90 -6.50 -0.53
N SER A 233 -14.28 -6.69 -1.78
CA SER A 233 -13.68 -5.97 -2.91
C SER A 233 -14.73 -5.22 -3.73
N SER A 234 -14.31 -4.09 -4.29
CA SER A 234 -15.08 -3.29 -5.23
C SER A 234 -14.19 -2.86 -6.38
N SER A 235 -14.69 -2.96 -7.61
CA SER A 235 -13.95 -2.62 -8.81
C SER A 235 -14.73 -1.59 -9.63
N LEU A 236 -14.02 -0.58 -10.13
CA LEU A 236 -14.58 0.55 -10.86
C LEU A 236 -13.88 0.71 -12.21
N SER A 237 -14.65 0.82 -13.27
CA SER A 237 -14.14 1.33 -14.55
C SER A 237 -14.06 2.84 -14.46
N LEU A 238 -12.88 3.41 -14.69
CA LEU A 238 -12.60 4.80 -14.48
C LEU A 238 -12.66 5.59 -15.80
N THR A 239 -13.11 6.83 -15.67
CA THR A 239 -12.94 7.86 -16.67
C THR A 239 -11.93 8.86 -16.14
N PRO A 240 -10.88 9.24 -16.89
CA PRO A 240 -9.88 10.19 -16.42
C PRO A 240 -10.48 11.49 -15.89
N ASN A 241 -9.88 12.01 -14.83
CA ASN A 241 -10.27 13.27 -14.17
C ASN A 241 -11.70 13.31 -13.61
N VAL A 242 -12.40 12.17 -13.57
CA VAL A 242 -13.75 12.04 -12.99
C VAL A 242 -13.69 11.18 -11.74
N ALA A 243 -14.13 11.74 -10.61
CA ALA A 243 -14.26 11.00 -9.38
C ALA A 243 -15.33 9.91 -9.50
N LYS A 244 -14.98 8.67 -9.19
CA LYS A 244 -15.92 7.54 -9.09
C LYS A 244 -16.03 7.09 -7.66
N ASN A 245 -17.25 6.87 -7.20
CA ASN A 245 -17.52 6.42 -5.85
C ASN A 245 -17.47 4.89 -5.76
N PHE A 246 -16.81 4.39 -4.73
CA PHE A 246 -16.85 2.97 -4.40
C PHE A 246 -18.21 2.60 -3.79
N THR A 247 -18.67 1.41 -4.13
CA THR A 247 -19.89 0.82 -3.56
C THR A 247 -19.54 -0.20 -2.45
N PHE A 248 -18.62 0.16 -1.55
CA PHE A 248 -18.49 -0.62 -0.33
C PHE A 248 -19.75 -0.39 0.51
N VAL A 249 -20.61 -1.36 0.53
CA VAL A 249 -21.83 -1.33 1.31
C VAL A 249 -21.43 -1.48 2.78
N SER A 250 -21.41 -0.35 3.50
CA SER A 250 -21.39 -0.22 4.96
C SER A 250 -20.19 -0.79 5.74
N GLU A 251 -19.12 -1.22 5.12
CA GLU A 251 -17.97 -1.78 5.84
C GLU A 251 -16.81 -0.79 5.92
N SER A 252 -16.63 -0.22 7.10
CA SER A 252 -15.40 0.50 7.42
C SER A 252 -14.25 -0.47 7.63
N SER A 253 -13.05 -0.09 7.20
CA SER A 253 -11.85 -0.90 7.25
C SER A 253 -10.67 -0.08 7.74
N VAL A 254 -9.71 -0.69 8.38
CA VAL A 254 -8.48 -0.02 8.83
C VAL A 254 -7.54 0.22 7.65
N SER A 255 -7.50 -0.70 6.69
CA SER A 255 -6.64 -0.63 5.52
C SER A 255 -7.34 -1.11 4.25
N TYR A 256 -6.79 -0.70 3.12
CA TYR A 256 -7.24 -1.12 1.79
C TYR A 256 -6.04 -1.48 0.92
N LYS A 257 -6.17 -2.54 0.14
CA LYS A 257 -5.27 -2.91 -0.96
C LYS A 257 -5.87 -2.42 -2.26
N PHE A 258 -5.03 -1.91 -3.15
CA PHE A 258 -5.48 -1.40 -4.43
C PHE A 258 -4.85 -2.15 -5.59
N VAL A 259 -5.62 -2.32 -6.65
CA VAL A 259 -5.15 -2.87 -7.93
C VAL A 259 -5.62 -1.95 -9.05
N LEU A 260 -4.67 -1.33 -9.73
CA LEU A 260 -4.91 -0.56 -10.94
C LEU A 260 -4.63 -1.46 -12.14
N THR A 261 -5.62 -1.64 -13.01
CA THR A 261 -5.46 -2.37 -14.27
C THR A 261 -5.64 -1.41 -15.43
N ILE A 262 -4.67 -1.40 -16.34
CA ILE A 262 -4.66 -0.57 -17.54
C ILE A 262 -4.72 -1.52 -18.73
N GLY A 263 -5.74 -1.38 -19.57
CA GLY A 263 -5.90 -2.14 -20.80
C GLY A 263 -5.64 -1.26 -22.02
N ARG A 264 -4.99 -1.81 -23.05
CA ARG A 264 -4.79 -1.12 -24.32
C ARG A 264 -6.13 -0.91 -25.04
N ASP A 265 -6.13 -0.03 -26.05
CA ASP A 265 -7.27 0.16 -26.92
C ASP A 265 -7.57 -1.12 -27.71
N SER A 266 -8.86 -1.44 -27.86
CA SER A 266 -9.30 -2.64 -28.57
C SER A 266 -9.31 -2.48 -30.08
N SER A 267 -9.32 -1.25 -30.58
CA SER A 267 -9.35 -0.92 -32.00
C SER A 267 -7.98 -0.50 -32.54
N ASP A 268 -7.10 0.01 -31.68
CA ASP A 268 -5.74 0.42 -32.02
C ASP A 268 -4.78 -0.10 -30.94
N ASP A 269 -4.19 -1.25 -31.19
CA ASP A 269 -3.32 -1.96 -30.27
C ASP A 269 -1.98 -1.25 -29.99
N THR A 270 -1.69 -0.16 -30.70
CA THR A 270 -0.54 0.69 -30.44
C THR A 270 -0.82 1.74 -29.36
N LYS A 271 -2.06 1.88 -28.90
CA LYS A 271 -2.51 2.88 -27.93
C LYS A 271 -2.92 2.24 -26.61
N ALA A 272 -2.57 2.90 -25.52
CA ALA A 272 -2.99 2.56 -24.16
C ALA A 272 -3.01 3.84 -23.31
N PRO A 273 -3.85 3.93 -22.27
CA PRO A 273 -3.83 5.06 -21.37
C PRO A 273 -2.53 5.14 -20.57
N ILE A 274 -2.06 6.35 -20.31
CA ILE A 274 -0.95 6.63 -19.40
C ILE A 274 -1.53 7.26 -18.14
N VAL A 275 -1.37 6.60 -17.02
CA VAL A 275 -1.81 7.11 -15.72
C VAL A 275 -0.63 7.81 -15.05
N GLU A 276 -0.78 9.10 -14.75
CA GLU A 276 0.23 9.89 -14.03
C GLU A 276 0.14 9.68 -12.53
N ASP A 277 -1.08 9.80 -11.99
CA ASP A 277 -1.36 9.58 -10.60
C ASP A 277 -2.83 9.22 -10.35
N TRP A 278 -3.15 8.89 -9.13
CA TRP A 278 -4.52 8.75 -8.66
C TRP A 278 -4.66 9.29 -7.25
N LEU A 279 -5.85 9.75 -6.95
CA LEU A 279 -6.24 10.22 -5.63
C LEU A 279 -7.38 9.36 -5.10
N THR A 280 -7.20 8.78 -3.93
CA THR A 280 -8.28 8.12 -3.19
C THR A 280 -8.72 8.98 -2.02
N THR A 281 -10.02 9.08 -1.79
CA THR A 281 -10.59 9.77 -0.64
C THR A 281 -11.27 8.77 0.30
N CYS A 282 -11.03 8.92 1.59
CA CYS A 282 -11.69 8.13 2.62
C CYS A 282 -12.29 9.04 3.70
N ILE A 283 -13.30 8.53 4.38
CA ILE A 283 -13.92 9.18 5.53
C ILE A 283 -13.60 8.34 6.75
N ALA A 284 -13.02 8.93 7.77
CA ALA A 284 -12.83 8.26 9.05
C ALA A 284 -14.21 7.94 9.66
N THR A 285 -14.38 6.68 10.04
CA THR A 285 -15.60 6.19 10.71
C THR A 285 -15.19 5.60 12.06
N PRO A 286 -14.79 6.46 13.02
CA PRO A 286 -14.42 5.96 14.33
C PRO A 286 -15.62 5.19 14.90
N SER A 287 -15.32 4.11 15.58
CA SER A 287 -16.34 3.35 16.30
C SER A 287 -17.11 4.30 17.21
N ARG A 288 -18.42 4.31 17.06
CA ARG A 288 -19.27 5.15 17.90
C ARG A 288 -19.19 4.61 19.32
N VAL A 289 -18.77 5.44 20.24
CA VAL A 289 -18.82 5.19 21.67
C VAL A 289 -19.91 6.10 22.23
N ASP A 290 -21.02 5.50 22.65
CA ASP A 290 -22.07 6.24 23.34
C ASP A 290 -21.72 6.32 24.82
N GLU A 291 -21.87 7.50 25.38
CA GLU A 291 -21.83 7.71 26.82
C GLU A 291 -23.24 7.55 27.39
N ILE A 292 -23.38 6.69 28.38
CA ILE A 292 -24.61 6.48 29.09
C ILE A 292 -24.44 6.94 30.56
N ILE A 293 -25.25 7.86 31.01
CA ILE A 293 -25.29 8.29 32.39
C ILE A 293 -26.47 7.63 33.05
N ALA A 294 -26.23 6.64 33.92
CA ALA A 294 -27.22 5.89 34.60
C ALA A 294 -27.32 6.29 36.09
N PRO A 295 -28.31 7.07 36.50
CA PRO A 295 -28.55 7.34 37.91
C PRO A 295 -29.23 6.12 38.55
N ILE A 296 -28.59 5.52 39.54
CA ILE A 296 -29.12 4.40 40.32
C ILE A 296 -29.52 4.94 41.70
N VAL A 297 -30.80 4.91 42.02
CA VAL A 297 -31.28 5.28 43.34
C VAL A 297 -31.09 4.10 44.27
N LEU A 298 -30.25 4.25 45.26
CA LEU A 298 -29.99 3.25 46.29
C LEU A 298 -30.76 3.60 47.56
N ARG A 299 -31.61 2.69 47.97
CA ARG A 299 -32.36 2.79 49.22
C ARG A 299 -32.16 1.51 49.99
N ARG A 300 -32.11 1.60 51.31
CA ARG A 300 -31.92 0.45 52.18
C ARG A 300 -32.99 -0.59 52.04
N GLN A 301 -34.22 -0.17 51.77
CA GLN A 301 -35.34 -1.07 51.54
C GLN A 301 -36.01 -0.75 50.21
N VAL A 302 -36.10 -1.73 49.34
CA VAL A 302 -36.77 -1.64 48.04
C VAL A 302 -37.74 -2.77 47.90
N LEU A 303 -38.97 -2.48 47.44
CA LEU A 303 -39.94 -3.53 47.07
C LEU A 303 -39.46 -4.20 45.78
N THR A 304 -39.05 -5.46 45.86
CA THR A 304 -38.50 -6.23 44.73
C THR A 304 -39.58 -6.77 43.78
N SER A 305 -40.82 -6.88 44.26
CA SER A 305 -41.95 -7.35 43.45
C SER A 305 -43.26 -6.79 44.01
N ARG A 306 -44.19 -6.42 43.12
CA ARG A 306 -45.55 -6.03 43.47
C ARG A 306 -46.33 -7.14 44.19
N ASN A 307 -45.94 -8.40 44.03
CA ASN A 307 -46.68 -9.57 44.51
C ASN A 307 -46.07 -10.23 45.75
N SER A 308 -44.83 -9.93 46.13
CA SER A 308 -44.16 -10.62 47.26
C SER A 308 -44.33 -9.92 48.61
N GLY A 309 -44.69 -8.65 48.63
CA GLY A 309 -44.92 -7.88 49.88
C GLY A 309 -43.71 -7.73 50.82
N ALA A 310 -42.64 -8.45 50.62
CA ALA A 310 -41.44 -8.38 51.42
C ALA A 310 -40.42 -7.40 50.84
N PRO A 311 -39.97 -6.40 51.58
CA PRO A 311 -38.92 -5.52 51.12
C PRO A 311 -37.58 -6.28 51.08
N ALA A 312 -36.86 -6.20 49.98
CA ALA A 312 -35.46 -6.62 49.97
C ALA A 312 -34.60 -5.51 50.57
N THR A 313 -33.65 -5.91 51.42
CA THR A 313 -32.65 -5.01 51.98
C THR A 313 -31.46 -5.02 51.07
N TYR A 314 -31.03 -3.84 50.62
CA TYR A 314 -29.80 -3.65 49.81
C TYR A 314 -28.74 -2.97 50.65
N ASP A 315 -27.50 -3.47 50.54
CA ASP A 315 -26.36 -2.79 51.07
C ASP A 315 -25.76 -1.89 49.96
N SER A 316 -25.94 -0.59 50.15
CA SER A 316 -25.43 0.42 49.20
C SER A 316 -23.93 0.40 49.09
N ASN A 317 -23.21 0.07 50.16
CA ASN A 317 -21.74 -0.04 50.14
C ASN A 317 -21.28 -1.26 49.37
N GLU A 318 -22.01 -2.38 49.46
CA GLU A 318 -21.75 -3.59 48.67
C GLU A 318 -21.92 -3.32 47.17
N VAL A 319 -23.05 -2.67 46.80
CA VAL A 319 -23.32 -2.29 45.39
C VAL A 319 -22.23 -1.37 44.87
N PHE A 320 -21.86 -0.32 45.62
CA PHE A 320 -20.82 0.60 45.23
C PHE A 320 -19.45 -0.10 45.08
N THR A 321 -19.08 -0.92 46.06
CA THR A 321 -17.83 -1.67 46.04
C THR A 321 -17.76 -2.64 44.88
N THR A 322 -18.83 -3.34 44.57
CA THR A 322 -18.91 -4.28 43.45
C THR A 322 -18.73 -3.54 42.09
N LEU A 323 -19.44 -2.42 41.92
CA LEU A 323 -19.32 -1.63 40.69
C LEU A 323 -17.92 -1.02 40.56
N ARG A 324 -17.31 -0.55 41.66
CA ARG A 324 -15.96 -0.03 41.71
C ARG A 324 -14.93 -1.09 41.31
N GLN A 325 -15.03 -2.30 41.85
CA GLN A 325 -14.15 -3.41 41.49
C GLN A 325 -14.24 -3.74 39.98
N ARG A 326 -15.46 -3.73 39.42
CA ARG A 326 -15.64 -3.94 37.97
C ARG A 326 -15.07 -2.82 37.15
N MET A 327 -15.19 -1.57 37.62
CA MET A 327 -14.58 -0.40 36.98
C MET A 327 -13.04 -0.49 36.99
N GLU A 328 -12.45 -0.79 38.15
CA GLU A 328 -10.98 -0.91 38.31
C GLU A 328 -10.41 -2.10 37.50
N ALA A 329 -11.18 -3.17 37.35
CA ALA A 329 -10.81 -4.33 36.52
C ALA A 329 -11.03 -4.10 35.01
N GLY A 330 -11.67 -2.99 34.59
CA GLY A 330 -11.97 -2.69 33.18
C GLY A 330 -12.88 -3.72 32.52
N VAL A 331 -13.70 -4.42 33.28
CA VAL A 331 -14.54 -5.52 32.78
C VAL A 331 -15.74 -4.98 32.03
N THR A 332 -15.99 -5.57 30.85
CA THR A 332 -17.24 -5.31 30.11
C THR A 332 -18.44 -5.90 30.84
N VAL A 333 -19.46 -5.09 31.04
CA VAL A 333 -20.73 -5.48 31.66
C VAL A 333 -21.88 -5.24 30.69
N THR A 334 -22.97 -6.00 30.84
CA THR A 334 -24.17 -5.81 30.04
C THR A 334 -25.09 -4.79 30.72
N TYR A 335 -25.31 -3.67 30.06
CA TYR A 335 -26.34 -2.68 30.46
C TYR A 335 -27.67 -2.98 29.79
N LYS A 336 -28.73 -2.92 30.55
CA LYS A 336 -30.10 -3.13 30.05
C LYS A 336 -31.01 -2.01 30.54
N GLU A 337 -31.70 -1.37 29.61
CA GLU A 337 -32.72 -0.37 29.89
C GLU A 337 -33.86 -0.50 28.88
N GLY A 338 -35.03 -0.91 29.36
CA GLY A 338 -36.17 -1.22 28.49
C GLY A 338 -35.81 -2.29 27.46
N ASN A 339 -35.89 -1.95 26.18
CA ASN A 339 -35.52 -2.83 25.05
C ASN A 339 -34.04 -2.68 24.62
N ARG A 340 -33.32 -1.76 25.22
CA ARG A 340 -31.88 -1.52 24.91
C ARG A 340 -31.05 -2.49 25.73
N THR A 341 -30.11 -3.15 25.04
CA THR A 341 -29.12 -4.03 25.65
C THR A 341 -27.77 -3.70 25.01
N GLU A 342 -26.79 -3.27 25.79
CA GLU A 342 -25.48 -2.83 25.33
C GLU A 342 -24.40 -3.45 26.18
N ASN A 343 -23.27 -3.74 25.56
CA ASN A 343 -22.03 -4.04 26.29
C ASN A 343 -21.32 -2.72 26.61
N VAL A 344 -21.03 -2.51 27.88
CA VAL A 344 -20.47 -1.24 28.37
C VAL A 344 -19.31 -1.49 29.32
N THR A 345 -18.43 -0.52 29.42
CA THR A 345 -17.44 -0.42 30.49
C THR A 345 -17.82 0.71 31.43
N ILE A 346 -17.53 0.54 32.73
CA ILE A 346 -17.78 1.58 33.72
C ILE A 346 -16.58 2.55 33.69
N GLU A 347 -16.83 3.80 33.34
CA GLU A 347 -15.79 4.83 33.30
C GLU A 347 -15.64 5.54 34.65
N ARG A 348 -16.77 5.86 35.27
CA ARG A 348 -16.78 6.64 36.51
C ARG A 348 -17.99 6.32 37.36
N LEU A 349 -17.76 6.35 38.67
CA LEU A 349 -18.79 6.28 39.70
C LEU A 349 -18.78 7.58 40.50
N SER A 350 -19.95 8.18 40.70
CA SER A 350 -20.12 9.36 41.52
C SER A 350 -21.28 9.15 42.52
N MET A 351 -20.96 9.24 43.80
CA MET A 351 -21.93 9.03 44.89
C MET A 351 -22.50 10.37 45.30
N GLN A 352 -23.82 10.45 45.39
CA GLN A 352 -24.57 11.59 45.90
C GLN A 352 -25.43 11.10 47.06
N PRO A 353 -24.89 11.07 48.28
CA PRO A 353 -25.60 10.59 49.44
C PRO A 353 -26.68 11.60 49.91
N GLU A 354 -27.89 11.14 50.19
CA GLU A 354 -28.98 11.90 50.78
C GLU A 354 -29.05 11.62 52.29
N ARG A 355 -28.74 10.38 52.69
CA ARG A 355 -28.69 9.94 54.07
C ARG A 355 -27.49 9.06 54.33
N LEU A 356 -26.89 9.24 55.50
CA LEU A 356 -25.76 8.42 55.97
C LEU A 356 -26.14 7.85 57.34
N SER A 357 -25.69 6.62 57.63
CA SER A 357 -25.74 6.10 58.99
C SER A 357 -24.70 6.79 59.88
N ASP A 358 -24.98 6.87 61.19
CA ASP A 358 -24.06 7.51 62.15
C ASP A 358 -22.71 6.81 62.23
N ASP A 359 -22.67 5.50 61.91
CA ASP A 359 -21.46 4.67 61.88
C ASP A 359 -20.84 4.53 60.48
N GLY A 360 -21.41 5.15 59.45
CA GLY A 360 -20.95 5.05 58.07
C GLY A 360 -21.15 3.69 57.40
N SER A 361 -21.88 2.76 58.05
CA SER A 361 -22.07 1.40 57.56
C SER A 361 -22.97 1.31 56.34
N TRP A 362 -23.82 2.28 56.10
CA TRP A 362 -24.71 2.37 54.93
C TRP A 362 -25.03 3.81 54.56
N TRP A 363 -25.51 4.01 53.36
CA TRP A 363 -25.99 5.30 52.87
C TRP A 363 -27.19 5.08 51.92
N GLU A 364 -28.03 6.10 51.82
CA GLU A 364 -29.09 6.20 50.82
C GLU A 364 -28.84 7.42 49.96
N GLY A 365 -29.17 7.34 48.67
CA GLY A 365 -29.00 8.44 47.76
C GLY A 365 -28.90 7.95 46.31
N THR A 366 -28.29 8.75 45.47
CA THR A 366 -28.11 8.46 44.07
C THR A 366 -26.66 8.12 43.78
N LEU A 367 -26.44 6.96 43.14
CA LEU A 367 -25.19 6.58 42.55
C LEU A 367 -25.24 6.88 41.03
N VAL A 368 -24.47 7.82 40.55
CA VAL A 368 -24.38 8.10 39.12
C VAL A 368 -23.27 7.27 38.55
N VAL A 369 -23.64 6.39 37.62
CA VAL A 369 -22.70 5.51 36.88
C VAL A 369 -22.53 6.04 35.46
N ARG A 370 -21.33 6.37 35.09
CA ARG A 370 -20.97 6.74 33.72
C ARG A 370 -20.45 5.51 33.01
N LEU A 371 -21.10 5.16 31.92
CA LEU A 371 -20.84 3.99 31.12
C LEU A 371 -20.44 4.37 29.70
N LEU A 372 -19.48 3.68 29.15
CA LEU A 372 -19.10 3.80 27.73
C LEU A 372 -19.47 2.51 27.00
N THR A 373 -20.15 2.62 25.88
CA THR A 373 -20.45 1.44 25.03
C THR A 373 -19.17 0.88 24.47
N VAL A 374 -19.04 -0.44 24.49
CA VAL A 374 -17.94 -1.15 23.85
C VAL A 374 -18.33 -1.38 22.41
N PRO A 375 -17.54 -0.89 21.42
CA PRO A 375 -17.81 -1.16 20.01
C PRO A 375 -17.78 -2.67 19.74
N THR A 376 -18.78 -3.14 19.04
CA THR A 376 -18.86 -4.56 18.58
C THR A 376 -18.16 -4.73 17.25
#